data_12ca509bd7a0094534228f25af0692ea
#
_entry.id   12ca509bd7a0094534228f25af0692ea
#
_cell.length_a   1.000
_cell.length_b   1.000
_cell.length_c   1.000
_cell.angle_alpha   90.00
_cell.angle_beta   90.00
_cell.angle_gamma   90.00
#
_symmetry.space_group_name_H-M   'P 1'
#
loop_
_entity.id
_entity.type
_entity.pdbx_description
1 polymer ?
#
loop_
_entity_poly.entity_id
_entity_poly.type
_entity_poly.pdbx_seq_one_letter_code
_entity_poly.pdbx_strand_id
1 'polypeptide(L)'
;MEEIRYQIDQIDREIIRLFAQRSDYVHEIVKYKSDEESVIAKERKDLVIRQRSEWAEASGLNKKTFEDIFARLLQQNISEELLLLQQNK
;
A
#
# COMPACT_ATOMS: atom_id res chain seq x y z
N MET A 1 12.57 -27.21 10.81
CA MET A 1 12.10 -25.89 11.29
C MET A 1 12.93 -24.75 10.69
N GLU A 2 14.26 -24.84 10.72
CA GLU A 2 15.14 -23.81 10.18
C GLU A 2 14.94 -23.58 8.68
N GLU A 3 14.75 -24.64 7.91
CA GLU A 3 14.51 -24.51 6.46
C GLU A 3 13.22 -23.77 6.17
N ILE A 4 12.17 -24.06 6.94
CA ILE A 4 10.88 -23.39 6.77
C ILE A 4 10.99 -21.92 7.12
N ARG A 5 11.68 -21.59 8.22
CA ARG A 5 11.91 -20.19 8.62
C ARG A 5 12.73 -19.45 7.58
N TYR A 6 13.73 -20.10 6.99
CA TYR A 6 14.53 -19.51 5.92
C TYR A 6 13.62 -19.12 4.74
N GLN A 7 12.71 -20.02 4.35
CA GLN A 7 11.77 -19.72 3.25
C GLN A 7 10.86 -18.54 3.59
N ILE A 8 10.35 -18.48 4.81
CA ILE A 8 9.52 -17.35 5.27
C ILE A 8 10.32 -16.05 5.21
N ASP A 9 11.56 -16.07 5.69
CA ASP A 9 12.43 -14.88 5.67
C ASP A 9 12.67 -14.38 4.25
N GLN A 10 12.86 -15.27 3.29
CA GLN A 10 13.06 -14.89 1.89
C GLN A 10 11.80 -14.28 1.30
N ILE A 11 10.64 -14.84 1.62
CA ILE A 11 9.35 -14.30 1.18
C ILE A 11 9.15 -12.90 1.76
N ASP A 12 9.41 -12.73 3.06
CA ASP A 12 9.25 -11.43 3.71
C ASP A 12 10.16 -10.37 3.09
N ARG A 13 11.39 -10.72 2.75
CA ARG A 13 12.30 -9.82 2.03
C ARG A 13 11.71 -9.39 0.70
N GLU A 14 11.14 -10.33 -0.04
CA GLU A 14 10.50 -10.04 -1.33
C GLU A 14 9.30 -9.13 -1.15
N ILE A 15 8.49 -9.36 -0.12
CA ILE A 15 7.34 -8.49 0.21
C ILE A 15 7.82 -7.06 0.46
N ILE A 16 8.87 -6.88 1.26
CA ILE A 16 9.41 -5.55 1.55
C ILE A 16 9.95 -4.90 0.28
N ARG A 17 10.67 -5.66 -0.56
CA ARG A 17 11.16 -5.17 -1.84
C ARG A 17 10.01 -4.67 -2.73
N LEU A 18 8.92 -5.42 -2.78
CA LEU A 18 7.75 -5.05 -3.58
C LEU A 18 7.06 -3.81 -3.00
N PHE A 19 6.99 -3.69 -1.69
CA PHE A 19 6.44 -2.48 -1.07
C PHE A 19 7.31 -1.25 -1.36
N ALA A 20 8.62 -1.40 -1.38
CA ALA A 20 9.54 -0.31 -1.74
C ALA A 20 9.31 0.12 -3.20
N GLN A 21 9.18 -0.83 -4.11
CA GLN A 21 8.87 -0.57 -5.51
C GLN A 21 7.52 0.13 -5.66
N ARG A 22 6.52 -0.34 -4.93
CA ARG A 22 5.20 0.28 -4.91
C ARG A 22 5.26 1.72 -4.42
N SER A 23 6.06 1.97 -3.38
CA SER A 23 6.24 3.31 -2.82
C SER A 23 6.80 4.28 -3.87
N ASP A 24 7.73 3.84 -4.71
CA ASP A 24 8.28 4.66 -5.79
C ASP A 24 7.18 5.11 -6.75
N TYR A 25 6.28 4.22 -7.11
CA TYR A 25 5.14 4.56 -7.98
C TYR A 25 4.15 5.48 -7.29
N VAL A 26 3.90 5.28 -6.00
CA VAL A 26 3.02 6.17 -5.22
C VAL A 26 3.59 7.59 -5.21
N HIS A 27 4.89 7.75 -5.02
CA HIS A 27 5.54 9.05 -5.04
C HIS A 27 5.49 9.67 -6.45
N GLU A 28 5.62 8.88 -7.48
CA GLU A 28 5.57 9.36 -8.86
C GLU A 28 4.19 9.90 -9.23
N ILE A 29 3.11 9.24 -8.77
CA ILE A 29 1.76 9.64 -9.14
C ILE A 29 1.38 11.02 -8.61
N VAL A 30 2.06 11.50 -7.55
CA VAL A 30 1.80 12.84 -6.98
C VAL A 30 2.04 13.94 -8.03
N LYS A 31 2.93 13.71 -8.99
CA LYS A 31 3.22 14.67 -10.08
C LYS A 31 1.98 14.99 -10.91
N TYR A 32 0.98 14.10 -10.90
CA TYR A 32 -0.24 14.26 -11.68
C TYR A 32 -1.42 14.73 -10.83
N LYS A 33 -1.18 15.02 -9.54
CA LYS A 33 -2.22 15.47 -8.60
C LYS A 33 -2.02 16.95 -8.32
N SER A 34 -3.12 17.69 -8.37
CA SER A 34 -3.07 19.16 -8.26
C SER A 34 -3.50 19.68 -6.89
N ASP A 35 -4.21 18.90 -6.10
CA ASP A 35 -4.76 19.33 -4.82
C ASP A 35 -4.84 18.19 -3.81
N GLU A 36 -5.17 18.55 -2.55
CA GLU A 36 -5.29 17.58 -1.46
C GLU A 36 -6.42 16.58 -1.68
N GLU A 37 -7.52 17.03 -2.26
CA GLU A 37 -8.66 16.17 -2.54
C GLU A 37 -8.28 15.03 -3.47
N SER A 38 -7.50 15.32 -4.53
CA SER A 38 -6.96 14.31 -5.45
C SER A 38 -6.07 13.31 -4.73
N VAL A 39 -5.28 13.78 -3.77
CA VAL A 39 -4.37 12.91 -2.99
C VAL A 39 -5.18 11.99 -2.08
N ILE A 40 -6.16 12.53 -1.36
CA ILE A 40 -6.97 11.77 -0.43
C ILE A 40 -7.82 10.73 -1.17
N ALA A 41 -8.48 11.14 -2.27
CA ALA A 41 -9.23 10.25 -3.18
C ALA A 41 -9.98 9.13 -2.45
N LYS A 42 -10.92 9.52 -1.57
CA LYS A 42 -11.60 8.59 -0.66
C LYS A 42 -12.21 7.38 -1.37
N GLU A 43 -12.86 7.59 -2.51
CA GLU A 43 -13.49 6.51 -3.26
C GLU A 43 -12.47 5.50 -3.76
N ARG A 44 -11.32 5.99 -4.25
CA ARG A 44 -10.22 5.13 -4.70
C ARG A 44 -9.63 4.35 -3.52
N LYS A 45 -9.45 5.02 -2.38
CA LYS A 45 -8.95 4.38 -1.16
C LYS A 45 -9.84 3.22 -0.73
N ASP A 46 -11.16 3.46 -0.66
CA ASP A 46 -12.12 2.44 -0.25
C ASP A 46 -12.13 1.26 -1.24
N LEU A 47 -12.05 1.55 -2.54
CA LEU A 47 -11.97 0.53 -3.58
C LEU A 47 -10.72 -0.33 -3.43
N VAL A 48 -9.58 0.28 -3.20
CA VAL A 48 -8.31 -0.44 -3.05
C VAL A 48 -8.36 -1.38 -1.85
N ILE A 49 -8.82 -0.89 -0.70
CA ILE A 49 -8.91 -1.71 0.51
C ILE A 49 -9.80 -2.93 0.25
N ARG A 50 -10.97 -2.72 -0.35
CA ARG A 50 -11.90 -3.80 -0.65
C ARG A 50 -11.29 -4.81 -1.62
N GLN A 51 -10.72 -4.35 -2.73
CA GLN A 51 -10.13 -5.25 -3.73
C GLN A 51 -8.99 -6.09 -3.16
N ARG A 52 -8.07 -5.46 -2.42
CA ARG A 52 -6.90 -6.17 -1.88
C ARG A 52 -7.32 -7.20 -0.84
N SER A 53 -8.31 -6.86 0.00
CA SER A 53 -8.83 -7.81 0.99
C SER A 53 -9.55 -8.98 0.32
N GLU A 54 -10.24 -8.75 -0.78
CA GLU A 54 -10.88 -9.81 -1.57
C GLU A 54 -9.83 -10.72 -2.22
N TRP A 55 -8.75 -10.15 -2.75
CA TRP A 55 -7.63 -10.94 -3.29
C TRP A 55 -6.99 -11.81 -2.21
N ALA A 56 -6.82 -11.25 -1.02
CA ALA A 56 -6.27 -11.98 0.12
C ALA A 56 -7.17 -13.17 0.47
N GLU A 57 -8.48 -12.93 0.59
CA GLU A 57 -9.45 -13.97 0.88
C GLU A 57 -9.43 -15.08 -0.17
N ALA A 58 -9.37 -14.71 -1.44
CA ALA A 58 -9.29 -15.67 -2.56
C ALA A 58 -8.01 -16.51 -2.49
N SER A 59 -6.97 -16.00 -1.85
CA SER A 59 -5.69 -16.70 -1.67
C SER A 59 -5.62 -17.48 -0.35
N GLY A 60 -6.73 -17.59 0.39
CA GLY A 60 -6.77 -18.32 1.64
C GLY A 60 -6.30 -17.53 2.85
N LEU A 61 -6.16 -16.21 2.72
CA LEU A 61 -5.71 -15.35 3.81
C LEU A 61 -6.89 -14.72 4.53
N ASN A 62 -6.65 -14.14 5.69
CA ASN A 62 -7.69 -13.50 6.48
C ASN A 62 -8.04 -12.13 5.90
N LYS A 63 -9.29 -11.97 5.47
CA LYS A 63 -9.77 -10.76 4.83
C LYS A 63 -9.59 -9.52 5.73
N LYS A 64 -10.00 -9.62 6.99
CA LYS A 64 -9.94 -8.49 7.94
C LYS A 64 -8.51 -8.02 8.17
N THR A 65 -7.58 -8.96 8.29
CA THR A 65 -6.16 -8.64 8.45
C THR A 65 -5.67 -7.77 7.28
N PHE A 66 -6.04 -8.13 6.06
CA PHE A 66 -5.58 -7.41 4.87
C PHE A 66 -6.33 -6.10 4.66
N GLU A 67 -7.58 -5.99 5.10
CA GLU A 67 -8.25 -4.68 5.19
C GLU A 67 -7.45 -3.73 6.07
N ASP A 68 -7.02 -4.19 7.24
CA ASP A 68 -6.26 -3.38 8.20
C ASP A 68 -4.89 -3.01 7.65
N ILE A 69 -4.19 -3.96 7.03
CA ILE A 69 -2.87 -3.72 6.44
C ILE A 69 -2.96 -2.63 5.35
N PHE A 70 -3.89 -2.77 4.42
CA PHE A 70 -4.00 -1.81 3.33
C PHE A 70 -4.57 -0.47 3.78
N ALA A 71 -5.48 -0.46 4.76
CA ALA A 71 -5.95 0.79 5.34
C ALA A 71 -4.79 1.59 5.95
N ARG A 72 -3.92 0.91 6.72
CA ARG A 72 -2.75 1.56 7.33
C ARG A 72 -1.74 1.99 6.27
N LEU A 73 -1.49 1.15 5.29
CA LEU A 73 -0.57 1.45 4.19
C LEU A 73 -1.02 2.67 3.39
N LEU A 74 -2.30 2.74 3.05
CA LEU A 74 -2.84 3.88 2.29
C LEU A 74 -2.82 5.16 3.11
N GLN A 75 -3.06 5.08 4.42
CA GLN A 75 -2.94 6.24 5.31
C GLN A 75 -1.52 6.79 5.27
N GLN A 76 -0.51 5.91 5.32
CA GLN A 76 0.89 6.30 5.23
C GLN A 76 1.19 6.94 3.86
N ASN A 77 0.69 6.33 2.78
CA ASN A 77 0.87 6.86 1.43
C ASN A 77 0.27 8.26 1.29
N ILE A 78 -0.94 8.47 1.80
CA ILE A 78 -1.59 9.78 1.75
C ILE A 78 -0.77 10.83 2.50
N SER A 79 -0.25 10.49 3.67
CA SER A 79 0.59 11.41 4.45
C SER A 79 1.85 11.81 3.66
N GLU A 80 2.50 10.86 3.02
CA GLU A 80 3.69 11.12 2.20
C GLU A 80 3.35 11.95 0.96
N GLU A 81 2.23 11.63 0.29
CA GLU A 81 1.79 12.36 -0.89
C GLU A 81 1.44 13.81 -0.57
N LEU A 82 0.76 14.05 0.56
CA LEU A 82 0.43 15.42 0.98
C LEU A 82 1.69 16.24 1.25
N LEU A 83 2.69 15.63 1.87
CA LEU A 83 3.96 16.29 2.12
C LEU A 83 4.67 16.64 0.80
N LEU A 84 4.71 15.70 -0.15
CA LEU A 84 5.30 15.93 -1.46
C LEU A 84 4.56 16.99 -2.26
N LEU A 85 3.24 17.02 -2.17
CA LEU A 85 2.41 18.03 -2.83
C LEU A 85 2.75 19.43 -2.33
N GLN A 86 2.94 19.59 -1.01
CA GLN A 86 3.34 20.87 -0.42
C GLN A 86 4.71 21.32 -0.90
N GLN A 87 5.65 20.40 -1.05
CA GLN A 87 7.01 20.70 -1.50
C GLN A 87 7.05 21.14 -2.96
N ASN A 88 6.08 20.73 -3.77
CA ASN A 88 6.01 21.02 -5.20
C ASN A 88 5.26 22.32 -5.51
N LYS A 89 4.81 23.06 -4.52
CA LYS A 89 4.13 24.35 -4.70
C LYS A 89 5.13 25.53 -4.76
#